data_930eade304b1d959aebbf3f8f02257b7
#
_entry.id   930eade304b1d959aebbf3f8f02257b7
#
_cell.length_a   1.000
_cell.length_b   1.000
_cell.length_c   1.000
_cell.angle_alpha   90.00
_cell.angle_beta   90.00
_cell.angle_gamma   90.00
#
_symmetry.space_group_name_H-M   'P 1'
#
loop_
_entity.id
_entity.type
_entity.pdbx_description
1 polymer ?
#
loop_
_entity_poly.entity_id
_entity_poly.type
_entity_poly.pdbx_seq_one_letter_code
_entity_poly.pdbx_strand_id
1 'polypeptide(L)'
;QRSIKGEVVYSTFDEMPEHHTKAAELLLSRAKRLVENGKDVVILMDSLTRLARAYNLTIPPTGRTLSGGIDPGALHSPKSFFGSARNIENGGSLTIIATALVDTGSRMDDVIYEEFKGTGNMEIHLDRKLSEKRIFPAIDLNRSGTRREDLLLSQDELEGVWTMRKILSSGDTESAAENLLQMLVKTSSNAEFIEQLKLQMRLIDKEGYTFRGTGLK
;
A
#
# COMPACT_ATOMS: atom_id res chain seq x y z
N GLN A 1 1.05 19.13 13.42
CA GLN A 1 0.55 19.08 14.81
C GLN A 1 -0.79 19.80 15.00
N ARG A 2 -0.96 21.02 14.48
CA ARG A 2 -2.15 21.85 14.78
C ARG A 2 -3.48 21.34 14.23
N SER A 3 -3.47 20.52 13.18
CA SER A 3 -4.67 20.03 12.46
C SER A 3 -4.98 18.56 12.73
N ILE A 4 -4.14 17.83 13.43
CA ILE A 4 -4.27 16.39 13.65
C ILE A 4 -4.73 16.12 15.08
N LYS A 5 -5.80 15.35 15.23
CA LYS A 5 -6.26 14.81 16.53
C LYS A 5 -5.50 13.50 16.84
N GLY A 6 -4.21 13.62 17.11
CA GLY A 6 -3.35 12.47 17.38
C GLY A 6 -1.98 12.91 17.86
N GLU A 7 -1.17 11.94 18.28
CA GLU A 7 0.21 12.18 18.66
C GLU A 7 1.07 12.30 17.40
N VAL A 8 1.92 13.32 17.34
CA VAL A 8 2.83 13.54 16.22
C VAL A 8 4.25 13.41 16.73
N VAL A 9 4.95 12.38 16.27
CA VAL A 9 6.37 12.17 16.46
C VAL A 9 7.08 12.53 15.16
N TYR A 10 8.09 13.36 15.22
CA TYR A 10 8.79 13.81 14.02
C TYR A 10 10.30 13.81 14.24
N SER A 11 11.00 13.61 13.15
CA SER A 11 12.41 13.87 12.98
C SER A 11 12.57 14.38 11.56
N THR A 12 13.05 15.62 11.44
CA THR A 12 13.13 16.32 10.15
C THR A 12 14.33 15.81 9.34
N PHE A 13 14.27 15.92 8.01
CA PHE A 13 15.26 15.29 7.12
C PHE A 13 16.66 15.91 7.22
N ASP A 14 16.80 17.05 7.88
CA ASP A 14 18.05 17.74 8.20
C ASP A 14 18.70 17.25 9.49
N GLU A 15 18.02 16.43 10.28
CA GLU A 15 18.57 15.83 11.50
C GLU A 15 19.49 14.64 11.17
N MET A 16 20.29 14.26 12.16
CA MET A 16 21.20 13.11 12.07
C MET A 16 20.41 11.79 11.93
N PRO A 17 20.92 10.81 11.15
CA PRO A 17 20.25 9.53 10.93
C PRO A 17 19.86 8.79 12.22
N GLU A 18 20.64 8.93 13.27
CA GLU A 18 20.38 8.32 14.59
C GLU A 18 19.10 8.86 15.23
N HIS A 19 18.73 10.10 14.95
CA HIS A 19 17.48 10.69 15.45
C HIS A 19 16.28 10.03 14.77
N HIS A 20 16.36 9.75 13.47
CA HIS A 20 15.30 9.08 12.72
C HIS A 20 15.08 7.66 13.25
N THR A 21 16.15 6.88 13.42
CA THR A 21 16.04 5.50 13.91
C THR A 21 15.51 5.46 15.34
N LYS A 22 16.01 6.33 16.22
CA LYS A 22 15.57 6.43 17.61
C LYS A 22 14.12 6.87 17.75
N ALA A 23 13.67 7.84 16.94
CA ALA A 23 12.28 8.29 16.93
C ALA A 23 11.34 7.14 16.54
N ALA A 24 11.69 6.36 15.52
CA ALA A 24 10.91 5.20 15.09
C ALA A 24 10.86 4.09 16.16
N GLU A 25 11.99 3.80 16.82
CA GLU A 25 12.07 2.80 17.89
C GLU A 25 11.21 3.19 19.11
N LEU A 26 11.27 4.45 19.52
CA LEU A 26 10.47 4.97 20.63
C LEU A 26 8.97 4.93 20.28
N LEU A 27 8.60 5.35 19.07
CA LEU A 27 7.23 5.29 18.59
C LEU A 27 6.69 3.86 18.61
N LEU A 28 7.44 2.91 18.06
CA LEU A 28 7.03 1.49 18.03
C LEU A 28 6.90 0.92 19.44
N SER A 29 7.83 1.21 20.33
CA SER A 29 7.78 0.75 21.72
C SER A 29 6.55 1.30 22.43
N ARG A 30 6.23 2.58 22.24
CA ARG A 30 5.03 3.21 22.77
C ARG A 30 3.75 2.58 22.20
N ALA A 31 3.69 2.39 20.88
CA ALA A 31 2.55 1.78 20.21
C ALA A 31 2.29 0.37 20.75
N LYS A 32 3.31 -0.46 20.90
CA LYS A 32 3.20 -1.80 21.48
C LYS A 32 2.60 -1.77 22.90
N ARG A 33 3.04 -0.85 23.76
CA ARG A 33 2.48 -0.68 25.10
C ARG A 33 1.01 -0.29 25.10
N LEU A 34 0.59 0.58 24.18
CA LEU A 34 -0.81 0.96 24.03
C LEU A 34 -1.66 -0.25 23.61
N VAL A 35 -1.16 -1.05 22.65
CA VAL A 35 -1.85 -2.27 22.17
C VAL A 35 -1.94 -3.32 23.26
N GLU A 36 -0.86 -3.54 24.03
CA GLU A 36 -0.85 -4.43 25.20
C GLU A 36 -1.89 -4.01 26.27
N ASN A 37 -2.21 -2.71 26.35
CA ASN A 37 -3.28 -2.16 27.18
C ASN A 37 -4.66 -2.17 26.51
N GLY A 38 -4.85 -2.94 25.46
CA GLY A 38 -6.14 -3.12 24.78
C GLY A 38 -6.56 -1.97 23.87
N LYS A 39 -5.63 -1.11 23.44
CA LYS A 39 -5.94 -0.01 22.52
C LYS A 39 -5.73 -0.43 21.06
N ASP A 40 -6.61 0.07 20.19
CA ASP A 40 -6.39 0.00 18.74
C ASP A 40 -5.54 1.21 18.32
N VAL A 41 -4.37 0.92 17.78
CA VAL A 41 -3.37 1.93 17.44
C VAL A 41 -3.14 1.93 15.94
N VAL A 42 -3.15 3.11 15.33
CA VAL A 42 -2.80 3.32 13.93
C VAL A 42 -1.56 4.19 13.85
N ILE A 43 -0.53 3.69 13.18
CA ILE A 43 0.68 4.47 12.85
C ILE A 43 0.62 4.87 11.39
N LEU A 44 0.73 6.18 11.13
CA LEU A 44 0.95 6.73 9.80
C LEU A 44 2.41 7.14 9.69
N MET A 45 3.16 6.56 8.76
CA MET A 45 4.61 6.81 8.61
C MET A 45 4.95 7.35 7.23
N ASP A 46 5.67 8.45 7.19
CA ASP A 46 6.28 9.00 5.99
C ASP A 46 7.80 9.16 6.24
N SER A 47 8.64 8.26 5.76
CA SER A 47 8.41 7.07 4.92
C SER A 47 9.32 5.90 5.35
N LEU A 48 8.98 4.67 4.96
CA LEU A 48 9.86 3.50 5.15
C LEU A 48 11.20 3.66 4.42
N THR A 49 11.18 4.28 3.25
CA THR A 49 12.41 4.52 2.46
C THR A 49 13.41 5.37 3.23
N ARG A 50 12.95 6.44 3.86
CA ARG A 50 13.83 7.30 4.67
C ARG A 50 14.33 6.59 5.92
N LEU A 51 13.47 5.82 6.57
CA LEU A 51 13.85 5.02 7.73
C LEU A 51 14.92 3.98 7.36
N ALA A 52 14.75 3.25 6.26
CA ALA A 52 15.73 2.26 5.79
C ALA A 52 17.08 2.93 5.42
N ARG A 53 17.04 4.09 4.77
CA ARG A 53 18.25 4.87 4.49
C ARG A 53 18.97 5.32 5.78
N ALA A 54 18.23 5.75 6.81
CA ALA A 54 18.81 6.13 8.09
C ALA A 54 19.49 4.94 8.77
N TYR A 55 18.84 3.77 8.78
CA TYR A 55 19.47 2.55 9.30
C TYR A 55 20.72 2.16 8.52
N ASN A 56 20.73 2.35 7.19
CA ASN A 56 21.91 2.06 6.37
C ASN A 56 23.14 2.91 6.73
N LEU A 57 22.92 4.07 7.31
CA LEU A 57 23.98 4.97 7.77
C LEU A 57 24.40 4.73 9.23
N THR A 58 23.53 4.14 10.04
CA THR A 58 23.74 4.02 11.50
C THR A 58 24.20 2.64 11.96
N ILE A 59 23.93 1.59 11.17
CA ILE A 59 24.37 0.23 11.54
C ILE A 59 25.83 0.01 11.24
N PRO A 60 26.51 -0.85 12.02
CA PRO A 60 27.85 -1.34 11.64
C PRO A 60 27.76 -2.10 10.29
N PRO A 61 28.66 -1.84 9.34
CA PRO A 61 28.64 -2.51 8.06
C PRO A 61 28.87 -4.04 8.21
N THR A 62 28.02 -4.83 7.54
CA THR A 62 28.14 -6.30 7.56
C THR A 62 29.22 -6.81 6.60
N GLY A 63 29.81 -5.92 5.79
CA GLY A 63 30.78 -6.28 4.73
C GLY A 63 30.12 -6.80 3.46
N ARG A 64 28.79 -6.84 3.41
CA ARG A 64 28.00 -7.20 2.21
C ARG A 64 27.19 -5.99 1.78
N THR A 65 27.03 -5.82 0.48
CA THR A 65 26.28 -4.71 -0.08
C THR A 65 25.33 -5.25 -1.16
N LEU A 66 24.05 -4.93 -1.03
CA LEU A 66 23.04 -5.16 -2.06
C LEU A 66 23.18 -4.13 -3.18
N SER A 67 22.50 -4.35 -4.30
CA SER A 67 22.37 -3.36 -5.35
C SER A 67 21.91 -2.01 -4.79
N GLY A 68 22.46 -0.91 -5.30
CA GLY A 68 22.13 0.44 -4.80
C GLY A 68 22.83 0.87 -3.52
N GLY A 69 23.79 0.08 -3.00
CA GLY A 69 24.62 0.51 -1.86
C GLY A 69 23.97 0.31 -0.49
N ILE A 70 22.95 -0.54 -0.39
CA ILE A 70 22.30 -0.86 0.89
C ILE A 70 22.95 -2.09 1.55
N ASP A 71 23.22 -1.99 2.84
CA ASP A 71 23.65 -3.12 3.64
C ASP A 71 22.43 -4.00 4.00
N PRO A 72 22.49 -5.33 3.83
CA PRO A 72 21.37 -6.22 4.19
C PRO A 72 20.92 -6.06 5.65
N GLY A 73 21.83 -5.79 6.55
CA GLY A 73 21.54 -5.54 7.98
C GLY A 73 20.68 -4.31 8.22
N ALA A 74 20.78 -3.30 7.35
CA ALA A 74 20.00 -2.07 7.45
C ALA A 74 18.49 -2.27 7.30
N LEU A 75 18.08 -3.34 6.64
CA LEU A 75 16.67 -3.63 6.38
C LEU A 75 15.98 -4.37 7.53
N HIS A 76 16.73 -4.98 8.44
CA HIS A 76 16.17 -5.81 9.49
C HIS A 76 15.23 -5.02 10.43
N SER A 77 15.71 -3.92 11.00
CA SER A 77 14.92 -3.10 11.95
C SER A 77 13.69 -2.46 11.30
N PRO A 78 13.78 -1.84 10.10
CA PRO A 78 12.61 -1.32 9.41
C PRO A 78 11.58 -2.40 9.03
N LYS A 79 12.04 -3.59 8.62
CA LYS A 79 11.14 -4.73 8.36
C LYS A 79 10.45 -5.22 9.64
N SER A 80 11.19 -5.31 10.74
CA SER A 80 10.64 -5.66 12.05
C SER A 80 9.63 -4.62 12.53
N PHE A 81 9.89 -3.34 12.29
CA PHE A 81 8.96 -2.25 12.56
C PHE A 81 7.66 -2.46 11.79
N PHE A 82 7.73 -2.55 10.47
CA PHE A 82 6.55 -2.67 9.62
C PHE A 82 5.83 -4.01 9.83
N GLY A 83 6.55 -5.10 10.01
CA GLY A 83 6.01 -6.43 10.30
C GLY A 83 5.46 -6.60 11.73
N SER A 84 5.53 -5.57 12.58
CA SER A 84 4.93 -5.61 13.92
C SER A 84 3.41 -5.39 13.93
N ALA A 85 2.83 -4.94 12.80
CA ALA A 85 1.38 -4.76 12.65
C ALA A 85 0.65 -6.10 12.84
N ARG A 86 -0.33 -6.12 13.76
CA ARG A 86 -1.11 -7.31 14.11
C ARG A 86 -2.31 -7.02 14.99
N ASN A 87 -3.25 -7.92 15.03
CA ASN A 87 -4.26 -7.98 16.06
C ASN A 87 -3.76 -8.90 17.19
N ILE A 88 -3.97 -8.52 18.44
CA ILE A 88 -3.65 -9.35 19.60
C ILE A 88 -4.92 -10.07 20.04
N GLU A 89 -4.82 -11.37 20.23
CA GLU A 89 -5.94 -12.16 20.76
C GLU A 89 -6.33 -11.65 22.15
N ASN A 90 -7.60 -11.31 22.33
CA ASN A 90 -8.15 -10.69 23.54
C ASN A 90 -7.48 -9.35 23.95
N GLY A 91 -6.86 -8.65 23.01
CA GLY A 91 -6.17 -7.38 23.21
C GLY A 91 -6.53 -6.34 22.17
N GLY A 92 -5.68 -5.32 22.04
CA GLY A 92 -5.80 -4.29 21.02
C GLY A 92 -5.21 -4.69 19.67
N SER A 93 -5.13 -3.74 18.76
CA SER A 93 -4.55 -3.94 17.42
C SER A 93 -3.51 -2.88 17.08
N LEU A 94 -2.54 -3.25 16.23
CA LEU A 94 -1.59 -2.32 15.63
C LEU A 94 -1.74 -2.35 14.11
N THR A 95 -2.15 -1.23 13.55
CA THR A 95 -2.19 -0.99 12.10
C THR A 95 -1.08 -0.03 11.72
N ILE A 96 -0.32 -0.34 10.67
CA ILE A 96 0.74 0.54 10.15
C ILE A 96 0.46 0.83 8.70
N ILE A 97 0.28 2.12 8.38
CA ILE A 97 0.18 2.63 7.02
C ILE A 97 1.43 3.45 6.76
N ALA A 98 2.23 3.02 5.82
CA ALA A 98 3.51 3.66 5.53
C ALA A 98 3.67 3.96 4.04
N THR A 99 4.27 5.10 3.73
CA THR A 99 4.67 5.43 2.37
C THR A 99 6.03 4.82 2.05
N ALA A 100 6.23 4.46 0.78
CA ALA A 100 7.52 4.09 0.22
C ALA A 100 7.72 4.85 -1.09
N LEU A 101 8.95 5.29 -1.34
CA LEU A 101 9.29 5.99 -2.57
C LEU A 101 9.54 4.99 -3.69
N VAL A 102 8.95 5.22 -4.86
CA VAL A 102 9.13 4.44 -6.08
C VAL A 102 9.44 5.35 -7.25
N ASP A 103 10.08 4.83 -8.29
CA ASP A 103 10.39 5.54 -9.52
C ASP A 103 11.14 6.86 -9.30
N THR A 104 12.04 6.90 -8.30
CA THR A 104 12.86 8.07 -7.97
C THR A 104 14.15 8.18 -8.82
N GLY A 105 14.47 7.15 -9.60
CA GLY A 105 15.74 6.98 -10.26
C GLY A 105 16.87 6.53 -9.32
N SER A 106 16.61 6.31 -8.05
CA SER A 106 17.55 5.80 -7.06
C SER A 106 17.47 4.28 -6.96
N ARG A 107 18.54 3.59 -7.34
CA ARG A 107 18.61 2.13 -7.23
C ARG A 107 18.48 1.61 -5.78
N MET A 108 18.85 2.42 -4.81
CA MET A 108 18.65 2.10 -3.40
C MET A 108 17.17 2.08 -3.05
N ASP A 109 16.38 3.04 -3.55
CA ASP A 109 14.94 3.09 -3.29
C ASP A 109 14.21 1.92 -3.92
N ASP A 110 14.62 1.51 -5.12
CA ASP A 110 14.06 0.33 -5.79
C ASP A 110 14.29 -0.93 -4.97
N VAL A 111 15.50 -1.12 -4.43
CA VAL A 111 15.81 -2.26 -3.56
C VAL A 111 14.99 -2.21 -2.28
N ILE A 112 14.91 -1.03 -1.63
CA ILE A 112 14.11 -0.86 -0.41
C ILE A 112 12.64 -1.21 -0.71
N TYR A 113 12.06 -0.68 -1.78
CA TYR A 113 10.69 -0.96 -2.17
C TYR A 113 10.44 -2.47 -2.36
N GLU A 114 11.28 -3.16 -3.15
CA GLU A 114 11.14 -4.61 -3.39
C GLU A 114 11.27 -5.44 -2.09
N GLU A 115 12.13 -5.02 -1.17
CA GLU A 115 12.32 -5.69 0.11
C GLU A 115 11.12 -5.53 1.07
N PHE A 116 10.35 -4.45 0.96
CA PHE A 116 9.13 -4.22 1.74
C PHE A 116 7.87 -4.77 1.08
N LYS A 117 7.83 -4.90 -0.24
CA LYS A 117 6.70 -5.39 -1.02
C LYS A 117 6.13 -6.73 -0.52
N GLY A 118 7.01 -7.61 -0.03
CA GLY A 118 6.62 -8.89 0.55
C GLY A 118 6.08 -8.82 1.99
N THR A 119 6.23 -7.69 2.69
CA THR A 119 5.91 -7.56 4.11
C THR A 119 4.51 -6.99 4.35
N GLY A 120 4.01 -6.13 3.46
CA GLY A 120 2.70 -5.50 3.57
C GLY A 120 1.54 -6.44 3.22
N ASN A 121 0.38 -6.20 3.82
CA ASN A 121 -0.87 -6.89 3.52
C ASN A 121 -1.63 -6.24 2.37
N MET A 122 -1.39 -4.95 2.13
CA MET A 122 -2.03 -4.13 1.13
C MET A 122 -1.00 -3.19 0.50
N GLU A 123 -1.12 -2.98 -0.80
CA GLU A 123 -0.30 -2.03 -1.55
C GLU A 123 -1.21 -1.13 -2.38
N ILE A 124 -1.01 0.19 -2.26
CA ILE A 124 -1.63 1.19 -3.11
C ILE A 124 -0.53 1.88 -3.89
N HIS A 125 -0.52 1.69 -5.20
CA HIS A 125 0.40 2.34 -6.12
C HIS A 125 -0.23 3.62 -6.64
N LEU A 126 0.47 4.75 -6.46
CA LEU A 126 0.08 6.01 -7.06
C LEU A 126 0.75 6.14 -8.44
N ASP A 127 -0.01 6.63 -9.41
CA ASP A 127 0.48 6.87 -10.77
C ASP A 127 0.70 8.36 -11.02
N ARG A 128 1.93 8.70 -11.43
CA ARG A 128 2.32 10.08 -11.67
C ARG A 128 1.62 10.68 -12.88
N LYS A 129 1.39 9.89 -13.94
CA LYS A 129 0.74 10.36 -15.16
C LYS A 129 -0.71 10.73 -14.90
N LEU A 130 -1.44 9.93 -14.11
CA LEU A 130 -2.79 10.26 -13.67
C LEU A 130 -2.82 11.59 -12.89
N SER A 131 -1.87 11.78 -11.96
CA SER A 131 -1.75 13.03 -11.20
C SER A 131 -1.45 14.24 -12.08
N GLU A 132 -0.55 14.12 -13.06
CA GLU A 132 -0.22 15.17 -14.01
C GLU A 132 -1.43 15.58 -14.87
N LYS A 133 -2.31 14.62 -15.20
CA LYS A 133 -3.57 14.83 -15.92
C LYS A 133 -4.73 15.26 -15.02
N ARG A 134 -4.50 15.43 -13.72
CA ARG A 134 -5.53 15.80 -12.73
C ARG A 134 -6.65 14.77 -12.57
N ILE A 135 -6.36 13.50 -12.83
CA ILE A 135 -7.26 12.38 -12.55
C ILE A 135 -6.99 11.92 -11.12
N PHE A 136 -7.97 12.07 -10.24
CA PHE A 136 -7.87 11.74 -8.82
C PHE A 136 -9.04 10.87 -8.36
N PRO A 137 -8.78 9.88 -7.47
CA PRO A 137 -7.48 9.50 -6.92
C PRO A 137 -6.54 8.91 -7.98
N ALA A 138 -5.28 9.36 -8.00
CA ALA A 138 -4.28 8.94 -8.97
C ALA A 138 -3.71 7.55 -8.63
N ILE A 139 -4.55 6.53 -8.65
CA ILE A 139 -4.24 5.16 -8.23
C ILE A 139 -4.08 4.26 -9.45
N ASP A 140 -2.95 3.55 -9.54
CA ASP A 140 -2.79 2.45 -10.48
C ASP A 140 -3.54 1.22 -9.97
N LEU A 141 -4.70 0.96 -10.57
CA LEU A 141 -5.60 -0.13 -10.18
C LEU A 141 -5.02 -1.51 -10.48
N ASN A 142 -4.16 -1.62 -11.49
CA ASN A 142 -3.56 -2.89 -11.88
C ASN A 142 -2.45 -3.33 -10.91
N ARG A 143 -1.68 -2.37 -10.40
CA ARG A 143 -0.58 -2.62 -9.46
C ARG A 143 -1.03 -2.64 -8.01
N SER A 144 -2.18 -2.06 -7.70
CA SER A 144 -2.73 -2.00 -6.34
C SER A 144 -3.52 -3.25 -5.98
N GLY A 145 -3.41 -3.69 -4.74
CA GLY A 145 -4.12 -4.88 -4.29
C GLY A 145 -4.02 -5.15 -2.81
N THR A 146 -4.87 -6.05 -2.33
CA THR A 146 -4.91 -6.51 -0.95
C THR A 146 -4.72 -8.02 -0.92
N ARG A 147 -3.86 -8.51 -0.02
CA ARG A 147 -3.72 -9.95 0.21
C ARG A 147 -4.93 -10.47 0.97
N ARG A 148 -5.36 -11.67 0.62
CA ARG A 148 -6.48 -12.34 1.29
C ARG A 148 -7.72 -11.44 1.34
N GLU A 149 -8.07 -10.79 0.23
CA GLU A 149 -9.30 -10.00 0.09
C GLU A 149 -10.56 -10.83 0.38
N ASP A 150 -10.46 -12.15 0.22
CA ASP A 150 -11.50 -13.13 0.58
C ASP A 150 -11.88 -13.12 2.06
N LEU A 151 -11.01 -12.63 2.95
CA LEU A 151 -11.29 -12.48 4.37
C LEU A 151 -11.98 -11.15 4.72
N LEU A 152 -11.99 -10.20 3.80
CA LEU A 152 -12.48 -8.84 4.00
C LEU A 152 -13.80 -8.56 3.27
N LEU A 153 -14.04 -9.26 2.17
CA LEU A 153 -15.16 -9.03 1.27
C LEU A 153 -16.16 -10.19 1.37
N SER A 154 -17.44 -9.87 1.25
CA SER A 154 -18.49 -10.86 1.01
C SER A 154 -18.29 -11.52 -0.37
N GLN A 155 -18.92 -12.67 -0.58
CA GLN A 155 -18.82 -13.39 -1.87
C GLN A 155 -19.25 -12.50 -3.04
N ASP A 156 -20.32 -11.73 -2.87
CA ASP A 156 -20.84 -10.81 -3.89
C ASP A 156 -19.88 -9.67 -4.22
N GLU A 157 -19.24 -9.10 -3.20
CA GLU A 157 -18.23 -8.05 -3.36
C GLU A 157 -16.97 -8.60 -4.03
N LEU A 158 -16.54 -9.80 -3.64
CA LEU A 158 -15.37 -10.47 -4.21
C LEU A 158 -15.55 -10.72 -5.72
N GLU A 159 -16.71 -11.28 -6.11
CA GLU A 159 -17.06 -11.48 -7.52
C GLU A 159 -17.14 -10.15 -8.29
N GLY A 160 -17.68 -9.10 -7.66
CA GLY A 160 -17.74 -7.76 -8.22
C GLY A 160 -16.34 -7.19 -8.47
N VAL A 161 -15.44 -7.29 -7.49
CA VAL A 161 -14.05 -6.83 -7.62
C VAL A 161 -13.30 -7.60 -8.69
N TRP A 162 -13.44 -8.91 -8.78
CA TRP A 162 -12.79 -9.71 -9.81
C TRP A 162 -13.31 -9.37 -11.20
N THR A 163 -14.61 -9.18 -11.33
CA THR A 163 -15.24 -8.75 -12.59
C THR A 163 -14.71 -7.38 -13.03
N MET A 164 -14.67 -6.42 -12.10
CA MET A 164 -14.11 -5.10 -12.35
C MET A 164 -12.66 -5.18 -12.81
N ARG A 165 -11.80 -5.90 -12.08
CA ARG A 165 -10.39 -6.08 -12.46
C ARG A 165 -10.23 -6.69 -13.85
N LYS A 166 -11.07 -7.66 -14.21
CA LYS A 166 -11.05 -8.27 -15.54
C LYS A 166 -11.40 -7.28 -16.64
N ILE A 167 -12.39 -6.41 -16.41
CA ILE A 167 -12.78 -5.36 -17.38
C ILE A 167 -11.64 -4.33 -17.52
N LEU A 168 -11.08 -3.87 -16.40
CA LEU A 168 -10.09 -2.82 -16.38
C LEU A 168 -8.71 -3.28 -16.88
N SER A 169 -8.40 -4.58 -16.77
CA SER A 169 -7.13 -5.14 -17.24
C SER A 169 -6.96 -5.15 -18.77
N SER A 170 -8.03 -4.92 -19.52
CA SER A 170 -8.00 -4.88 -20.99
C SER A 170 -7.56 -3.54 -21.58
N GLY A 171 -7.45 -2.47 -20.76
CA GLY A 171 -7.07 -1.12 -21.16
C GLY A 171 -5.75 -0.64 -20.55
N ASP A 172 -5.34 0.56 -20.93
CA ASP A 172 -4.26 1.26 -20.22
C ASP A 172 -4.73 1.78 -18.85
N THR A 173 -3.78 2.07 -17.97
CA THR A 173 -4.04 2.50 -16.58
C THR A 173 -4.92 3.75 -16.51
N GLU A 174 -4.79 4.66 -17.47
CA GLU A 174 -5.53 5.92 -17.52
C GLU A 174 -7.00 5.68 -17.85
N SER A 175 -7.27 5.02 -18.98
CA SER A 175 -8.64 4.66 -19.39
C SER A 175 -9.34 3.80 -18.34
N ALA A 176 -8.61 2.90 -17.69
CA ALA A 176 -9.13 2.10 -16.59
C ALA A 176 -9.58 2.96 -15.41
N ALA A 177 -8.73 3.92 -14.98
CA ALA A 177 -9.04 4.82 -13.87
C ALA A 177 -10.24 5.74 -14.19
N GLU A 178 -10.26 6.34 -15.38
CA GLU A 178 -11.36 7.22 -15.80
C GLU A 178 -12.69 6.47 -15.89
N ASN A 179 -12.69 5.29 -16.51
CA ASN A 179 -13.89 4.46 -16.63
C ASN A 179 -14.44 4.07 -15.26
N LEU A 180 -13.56 3.64 -14.34
CA LEU A 180 -13.98 3.32 -12.99
C LEU A 180 -14.58 4.52 -12.27
N LEU A 181 -13.93 5.69 -12.34
CA LEU A 181 -14.43 6.91 -11.72
C LEU A 181 -15.80 7.31 -12.28
N GLN A 182 -15.98 7.24 -13.61
CA GLN A 182 -17.26 7.52 -14.25
C GLN A 182 -18.38 6.57 -13.82
N MET A 183 -18.04 5.31 -13.57
CA MET A 183 -19.01 4.31 -13.06
C MET A 183 -19.36 4.59 -11.60
N LEU A 184 -18.35 4.87 -10.75
CA LEU A 184 -18.55 5.15 -9.33
C LEU A 184 -19.38 6.41 -9.08
N VAL A 185 -19.17 7.48 -9.85
CA VAL A 185 -19.94 8.73 -9.71
C VAL A 185 -21.44 8.54 -9.99
N LYS A 186 -21.80 7.51 -10.76
CA LYS A 186 -23.23 7.20 -11.09
C LYS A 186 -23.93 6.38 -10.02
N THR A 187 -23.24 5.97 -8.99
CA THR A 187 -23.75 5.10 -7.93
C THR A 187 -23.60 5.77 -6.56
N SER A 188 -24.52 5.46 -5.64
CA SER A 188 -24.54 6.03 -4.30
C SER A 188 -23.81 5.16 -3.26
N SER A 189 -23.53 3.89 -3.61
CA SER A 189 -22.87 2.92 -2.74
C SER A 189 -22.12 1.85 -3.52
N ASN A 190 -21.19 1.16 -2.85
CA ASN A 190 -20.49 0.01 -3.44
C ASN A 190 -21.44 -1.12 -3.82
N ALA A 191 -22.50 -1.36 -3.04
CA ALA A 191 -23.50 -2.38 -3.35
C ALA A 191 -24.21 -2.09 -4.69
N GLU A 192 -24.67 -0.86 -4.87
CA GLU A 192 -25.29 -0.42 -6.12
C GLU A 192 -24.31 -0.50 -7.30
N PHE A 193 -23.06 -0.12 -7.08
CA PHE A 193 -22.00 -0.25 -8.09
C PHE A 193 -21.82 -1.70 -8.55
N ILE A 194 -21.75 -2.64 -7.61
CA ILE A 194 -21.59 -4.07 -7.90
C ILE A 194 -22.80 -4.62 -8.66
N GLU A 195 -24.02 -4.22 -8.29
CA GLU A 195 -25.24 -4.61 -9.01
C GLU A 195 -25.22 -4.11 -10.47
N GLN A 196 -24.87 -2.85 -10.68
CA GLN A 196 -24.77 -2.30 -12.04
C GLN A 196 -23.68 -2.99 -12.86
N LEU A 197 -22.55 -3.31 -12.25
CA LEU A 197 -21.47 -4.04 -12.89
C LEU A 197 -21.92 -5.44 -13.33
N LYS A 198 -22.61 -6.18 -12.45
CA LYS A 198 -23.16 -7.51 -12.76
C LYS A 198 -24.19 -7.44 -13.89
N LEU A 199 -25.01 -6.38 -13.92
CA LEU A 199 -26.00 -6.19 -14.99
C LEU A 199 -25.33 -5.93 -16.34
N GLN A 200 -24.32 -5.08 -16.39
CA GLN A 200 -23.54 -4.81 -17.61
C GLN A 200 -22.87 -6.07 -18.15
N MET A 201 -22.27 -6.88 -17.29
CA MET A 201 -21.66 -8.15 -17.70
C MET A 201 -22.66 -9.11 -18.32
N ARG A 202 -23.85 -9.24 -17.72
CA ARG A 202 -24.94 -10.10 -18.30
C ARG A 202 -25.41 -9.64 -19.68
N LEU A 203 -25.36 -8.34 -19.95
CA LEU A 203 -25.68 -7.78 -21.26
C LEU A 203 -24.58 -8.09 -22.28
N ILE A 204 -23.33 -7.95 -21.92
CA ILE A 204 -22.16 -8.27 -22.75
C ILE A 204 -22.17 -9.77 -23.11
N ASP A 205 -22.44 -10.65 -22.15
CA ASP A 205 -22.51 -12.09 -22.37
C ASP A 205 -23.68 -12.48 -23.29
N LYS A 206 -24.81 -11.78 -23.19
CA LYS A 206 -25.98 -12.01 -24.05
C LYS A 206 -25.77 -11.53 -25.50
N GLU A 207 -25.00 -10.48 -25.69
CA GLU A 207 -24.67 -9.92 -27.01
C GLU A 207 -23.57 -10.69 -27.75
N GLY A 208 -23.05 -11.76 -27.16
CA GLY A 208 -22.08 -12.66 -27.81
C GLY A 208 -20.66 -12.10 -27.92
N TYR A 209 -20.33 -11.01 -27.22
CA TYR A 209 -18.96 -10.52 -27.06
C TYR A 209 -18.22 -11.40 -26.06
N THR A 210 -17.87 -12.63 -26.50
CA THR A 210 -16.87 -13.40 -25.76
C THR A 210 -15.53 -12.68 -25.84
N PHE A 211 -15.02 -12.20 -24.72
CA PHE A 211 -13.62 -11.83 -24.58
C PHE A 211 -12.77 -13.08 -24.90
N ARG A 212 -12.34 -13.22 -26.15
CA ARG A 212 -11.35 -14.23 -26.52
C ARG A 212 -10.05 -13.83 -25.85
N GLY A 213 -9.80 -14.41 -24.69
CA GLY A 213 -8.48 -14.41 -24.09
C GLY A 213 -7.50 -15.01 -25.09
N THR A 214 -6.52 -14.22 -25.51
CA THR A 214 -5.39 -14.70 -26.30
C THR A 214 -4.74 -15.84 -25.54
N GLY A 215 -4.88 -17.05 -26.09
CA GLY A 215 -4.30 -18.25 -25.52
C GLY A 215 -2.78 -18.12 -25.43
N LEU A 216 -2.27 -18.27 -24.23
CA LEU A 216 -0.89 -18.68 -24.01
C LEU A 216 -0.79 -20.18 -24.29
N LYS A 217 -0.02 -20.52 -25.37
CA LYS A 217 0.60 -21.82 -25.51
C LYS A 217 1.87 -21.83 -24.67
#